data_21aa6a41e5a2aa23c6dfd0014de1981d
#
_entry.id   21aa6a41e5a2aa23c6dfd0014de1981d
#
_cell.length_a   1.000
_cell.length_b   1.000
_cell.length_c   1.000
_cell.angle_alpha   90.00
_cell.angle_beta   90.00
_cell.angle_gamma   90.00
#
_symmetry.space_group_name_H-M   'P 1'
#
loop_
_entity.id
_entity.type
_entity.pdbx_description
1 polymer ?
#
loop_
_entity_poly.entity_id
_entity_poly.type
_entity_poly.pdbx_seq_one_letter_code
_entity_poly.pdbx_strand_id
1 'polypeptide(L)'
;TIILFIIVSIPMSKHNLISICTPTYNSGKYLEKTIKSIIEQKYKKFELIIIDGGSTDNTLQIIKKYKKYIKYWVSEKDKGIYDAWNKGLKAAKGDIFAVLSSDDYYYKNTFNIVNKYFNNFPKINFLFGATQMRWGIIHKYKPEKIKWSFGFYTTTTPGFFIKLKDARKIGGWSLKYKSSSDYDFFYKM
;
A
#
# COMPACT_ATOMS: atom_id res chain seq x y z
N THR A 1 22.23 13.03 -49.11
CA THR A 1 22.02 13.21 -47.67
C THR A 1 21.14 12.07 -47.19
N ILE A 2 21.70 11.10 -46.44
CA ILE A 2 20.95 9.98 -45.85
C ILE A 2 20.52 10.46 -44.47
N ILE A 3 19.22 10.70 -44.23
CA ILE A 3 18.66 11.00 -42.92
C ILE A 3 18.39 9.65 -42.21
N LEU A 4 19.26 9.32 -41.27
CA LEU A 4 19.10 8.15 -40.41
C LEU A 4 18.09 8.50 -39.31
N PHE A 5 16.86 8.04 -39.41
CA PHE A 5 15.90 8.09 -38.29
C PHE A 5 16.34 7.07 -37.24
N ILE A 6 17.01 7.55 -36.19
CA ILE A 6 17.19 6.75 -34.98
C ILE A 6 15.81 6.72 -34.29
N ILE A 7 15.08 5.61 -34.51
CA ILE A 7 13.88 5.32 -33.71
C ILE A 7 14.39 4.97 -32.31
N VAL A 8 14.51 5.99 -31.44
CA VAL A 8 14.64 5.74 -30.01
C VAL A 8 13.29 5.19 -29.57
N SER A 9 13.21 3.87 -29.43
CA SER A 9 12.06 3.25 -28.79
C SER A 9 12.03 3.76 -27.35
N ILE A 10 11.18 4.75 -27.07
CA ILE A 10 10.86 5.13 -25.70
C ILE A 10 10.19 3.89 -25.11
N PRO A 11 10.77 3.22 -24.11
CA PRO A 11 10.15 2.04 -23.54
C PRO A 11 8.77 2.48 -23.01
N MET A 12 7.71 1.86 -23.54
CA MET A 12 6.37 2.10 -23.05
C MET A 12 6.39 1.91 -21.53
N SER A 13 6.00 2.93 -20.78
CA SER A 13 6.00 2.87 -19.33
C SER A 13 5.14 1.69 -18.90
N LYS A 14 5.73 0.73 -18.19
CA LYS A 14 5.00 -0.42 -17.67
C LYS A 14 3.90 0.08 -16.74
N HIS A 15 2.68 -0.31 -16.98
CA HIS A 15 1.59 -0.07 -16.05
C HIS A 15 1.58 -1.19 -15.01
N ASN A 16 2.24 -0.96 -13.86
CA ASN A 16 2.27 -1.93 -12.76
C ASN A 16 0.89 -2.06 -12.11
N LEU A 17 0.43 -3.29 -11.86
CA LEU A 17 -0.76 -3.51 -11.04
C LEU A 17 -0.42 -3.24 -9.57
N ILE A 18 -1.15 -2.33 -8.93
CA ILE A 18 -0.95 -1.96 -7.53
C ILE A 18 -2.01 -2.64 -6.67
N SER A 19 -1.59 -3.53 -5.77
CA SER A 19 -2.46 -4.18 -4.79
C SER A 19 -2.49 -3.35 -3.51
N ILE A 20 -3.67 -2.86 -3.14
CA ILE A 20 -3.89 -2.12 -1.89
C ILE A 20 -4.65 -3.02 -0.92
N CYS A 21 -4.02 -3.37 0.19
CA CYS A 21 -4.65 -4.07 1.30
C CYS A 21 -5.17 -3.05 2.32
N THR A 22 -6.47 -3.09 2.60
CA THR A 22 -7.10 -2.29 3.64
C THR A 22 -7.57 -3.21 4.76
N PRO A 23 -6.81 -3.33 5.86
CA PRO A 23 -7.27 -3.98 7.08
C PRO A 23 -8.36 -3.12 7.70
N THR A 24 -9.40 -3.75 8.21
CA THR A 24 -10.52 -3.02 8.83
C THR A 24 -11.12 -3.79 10.00
N TYR A 25 -11.49 -3.07 11.05
CA TYR A 25 -12.24 -3.60 12.18
C TYR A 25 -13.03 -2.47 12.83
N ASN A 26 -14.37 -2.58 12.85
CA ASN A 26 -15.28 -1.56 13.37
C ASN A 26 -14.97 -0.15 12.83
N SER A 27 -14.82 -0.05 11.51
CA SER A 27 -14.35 1.15 10.80
C SER A 27 -15.45 1.87 10.04
N GLY A 28 -16.70 1.65 10.39
CA GLY A 28 -17.86 2.21 9.67
C GLY A 28 -17.87 3.73 9.54
N LYS A 29 -17.17 4.43 10.44
CA LYS A 29 -17.02 5.88 10.38
C LYS A 29 -16.06 6.36 9.29
N TYR A 30 -15.05 5.57 8.92
CA TYR A 30 -13.92 6.04 8.12
C TYR A 30 -13.76 5.30 6.78
N LEU A 31 -14.09 4.00 6.74
CA LEU A 31 -13.82 3.10 5.61
C LEU A 31 -14.33 3.64 4.27
N GLU A 32 -15.49 4.29 4.25
CA GLU A 32 -16.02 4.84 3.00
C GLU A 32 -15.09 5.89 2.38
N LYS A 33 -14.50 6.77 3.20
CA LYS A 33 -13.52 7.77 2.74
C LYS A 33 -12.26 7.12 2.21
N THR A 34 -11.77 6.08 2.89
CA THR A 34 -10.61 5.29 2.46
C THR A 34 -10.85 4.67 1.10
N ILE A 35 -11.96 3.95 0.92
CA ILE A 35 -12.33 3.33 -0.36
C ILE A 35 -12.42 4.38 -1.48
N LYS A 36 -13.11 5.50 -1.24
CA LYS A 36 -13.23 6.58 -2.23
C LYS A 36 -11.86 7.10 -2.66
N SER A 37 -10.93 7.30 -1.74
CA SER A 37 -9.59 7.79 -2.05
C SER A 37 -8.79 6.86 -2.98
N ILE A 38 -9.11 5.56 -2.95
CA ILE A 38 -8.49 4.53 -3.81
C ILE A 38 -9.17 4.50 -5.19
N ILE A 39 -10.51 4.40 -5.23
CA ILE A 39 -11.24 4.23 -6.49
C ILE A 39 -11.25 5.50 -7.37
N GLU A 40 -11.09 6.67 -6.76
CA GLU A 40 -11.02 7.98 -7.42
C GLU A 40 -9.64 8.30 -7.99
N GLN A 41 -8.62 7.47 -7.76
CA GLN A 41 -7.32 7.63 -8.39
C GLN A 41 -7.44 7.64 -9.92
N LYS A 42 -6.69 8.53 -10.60
CA LYS A 42 -6.66 8.57 -12.07
C LYS A 42 -6.05 7.31 -12.68
N TYR A 43 -5.05 6.74 -12.00
CA TYR A 43 -4.43 5.47 -12.38
C TYR A 43 -5.36 4.30 -12.07
N LYS A 44 -5.78 3.56 -13.10
CA LYS A 44 -6.83 2.53 -12.98
C LYS A 44 -6.32 1.09 -12.86
N LYS A 45 -5.02 0.88 -12.96
CA LYS A 45 -4.43 -0.46 -12.83
C LYS A 45 -4.09 -0.75 -11.36
N PHE A 46 -5.12 -0.93 -10.57
CA PHE A 46 -5.02 -1.32 -9.15
C PHE A 46 -6.06 -2.39 -8.81
N GLU A 47 -5.84 -3.06 -7.70
CA GLU A 47 -6.84 -3.92 -7.04
C GLU A 47 -6.95 -3.52 -5.56
N LEU A 48 -8.19 -3.46 -5.08
CA LEU A 48 -8.51 -3.22 -3.68
C LEU A 48 -8.83 -4.55 -3.00
N ILE A 49 -8.14 -4.83 -1.90
CA ILE A 49 -8.30 -6.00 -1.05
C ILE A 49 -8.72 -5.50 0.33
N ILE A 50 -9.83 -5.98 0.86
CA ILE A 50 -10.30 -5.63 2.21
C ILE A 50 -10.28 -6.86 3.09
N ILE A 51 -9.60 -6.76 4.22
CA ILE A 51 -9.53 -7.80 5.24
C ILE A 51 -10.22 -7.26 6.48
N ASP A 52 -11.41 -7.75 6.74
CA ASP A 52 -12.20 -7.36 7.90
C ASP A 52 -12.03 -8.36 9.05
N GLY A 53 -11.66 -7.85 10.22
CA GLY A 53 -11.39 -8.63 11.43
C GLY A 53 -12.64 -9.10 12.19
N GLY A 54 -13.80 -9.18 11.51
CA GLY A 54 -15.07 -9.58 12.12
C GLY A 54 -15.81 -8.39 12.74
N SER A 55 -15.98 -7.31 12.00
CA SER A 55 -16.69 -6.10 12.44
C SER A 55 -18.15 -6.36 12.80
N THR A 56 -18.62 -5.65 13.83
CA THR A 56 -20.00 -5.72 14.35
C THR A 56 -20.80 -4.45 14.08
N ASP A 57 -20.15 -3.39 13.61
CA ASP A 57 -20.77 -2.13 13.21
C ASP A 57 -21.22 -2.12 11.75
N ASN A 58 -21.44 -0.97 11.16
CA ASN A 58 -21.87 -0.83 9.75
C ASN A 58 -20.72 -1.02 8.73
N THR A 59 -19.52 -1.45 9.14
CA THR A 59 -18.38 -1.70 8.24
C THR A 59 -18.74 -2.64 7.09
N LEU A 60 -19.40 -3.77 7.38
CA LEU A 60 -19.80 -4.74 6.35
C LEU A 60 -20.81 -4.18 5.35
N GLN A 61 -21.67 -3.26 5.77
CA GLN A 61 -22.62 -2.59 4.88
C GLN A 61 -21.87 -1.72 3.87
N ILE A 62 -20.81 -1.02 4.32
CA ILE A 62 -19.95 -0.21 3.44
C ILE A 62 -19.20 -1.11 2.46
N ILE A 63 -18.61 -2.21 2.91
CA ILE A 63 -17.92 -3.18 2.03
C ILE A 63 -18.89 -3.67 0.93
N LYS A 64 -20.10 -4.08 1.29
CA LYS A 64 -21.12 -4.53 0.35
C LYS A 64 -21.52 -3.43 -0.64
N LYS A 65 -21.69 -2.18 -0.19
CA LYS A 65 -21.99 -1.01 -1.03
C LYS A 65 -20.94 -0.79 -2.11
N TYR A 66 -19.67 -1.00 -1.79
CA TYR A 66 -18.53 -0.80 -2.71
C TYR A 66 -18.01 -2.09 -3.36
N LYS A 67 -18.71 -3.23 -3.22
CA LYS A 67 -18.29 -4.56 -3.69
C LYS A 67 -17.79 -4.58 -5.14
N LYS A 68 -18.41 -3.82 -6.03
CA LYS A 68 -18.02 -3.78 -7.45
C LYS A 68 -16.60 -3.25 -7.70
N TYR A 69 -16.00 -2.53 -6.74
CA TYR A 69 -14.65 -2.00 -6.81
C TYR A 69 -13.64 -2.83 -6.04
N ILE A 70 -14.09 -3.77 -5.21
CA ILE A 70 -13.26 -4.58 -4.33
C ILE A 70 -12.97 -5.90 -5.04
N LYS A 71 -11.69 -6.18 -5.29
CA LYS A 71 -11.25 -7.40 -5.98
C LYS A 71 -11.36 -8.64 -5.10
N TYR A 72 -11.06 -8.49 -3.83
CA TYR A 72 -11.16 -9.53 -2.82
C TYR A 72 -11.54 -8.93 -1.47
N TRP A 73 -12.39 -9.60 -0.72
CA TRP A 73 -12.62 -9.28 0.68
C TRP A 73 -13.02 -10.53 1.46
N VAL A 74 -12.70 -10.51 2.74
CA VAL A 74 -13.11 -11.51 3.72
C VAL A 74 -13.44 -10.80 5.03
N SER A 75 -14.41 -11.34 5.77
CA SER A 75 -14.76 -10.90 7.11
C SER A 75 -14.71 -12.10 8.03
N GLU A 76 -13.72 -12.14 8.89
CA GLU A 76 -13.50 -13.20 9.86
C GLU A 76 -12.64 -12.69 11.00
N LYS A 77 -12.77 -13.26 12.19
CA LYS A 77 -11.91 -12.92 13.33
C LYS A 77 -10.43 -13.14 12.96
N ASP A 78 -9.61 -12.16 13.19
CA ASP A 78 -8.18 -12.21 12.96
C ASP A 78 -7.37 -12.21 14.28
N LYS A 79 -6.06 -12.41 14.17
CA LYS A 79 -5.09 -12.37 15.28
C LYS A 79 -4.47 -10.97 15.46
N GLY A 80 -5.13 -9.92 14.97
CA GLY A 80 -4.67 -8.55 14.98
C GLY A 80 -4.24 -8.05 13.59
N ILE A 81 -3.86 -6.78 13.53
CA ILE A 81 -3.64 -6.04 12.29
C ILE A 81 -2.62 -6.70 11.34
N TYR A 82 -1.56 -7.30 11.87
CA TYR A 82 -0.53 -7.96 11.06
C TYR A 82 -1.02 -9.28 10.43
N ASP A 83 -1.97 -9.96 11.06
CA ASP A 83 -2.64 -11.10 10.45
C ASP A 83 -3.49 -10.66 9.25
N ALA A 84 -4.23 -9.56 9.40
CA ALA A 84 -4.96 -8.95 8.29
C ALA A 84 -4.02 -8.54 7.14
N TRP A 85 -2.87 -7.93 7.44
CA TRP A 85 -1.88 -7.56 6.41
C TRP A 85 -1.31 -8.79 5.68
N ASN A 86 -1.02 -9.86 6.41
CA ASN A 86 -0.54 -11.12 5.83
C ASN A 86 -1.59 -11.80 4.96
N LYS A 87 -2.87 -11.79 5.37
CA LYS A 87 -3.98 -12.26 4.54
C LYS A 87 -4.08 -11.44 3.25
N GLY A 88 -3.96 -10.11 3.34
CA GLY A 88 -3.93 -9.23 2.19
C GLY A 88 -2.73 -9.47 1.26
N LEU A 89 -1.52 -9.67 1.82
CA LEU A 89 -0.32 -10.00 1.06
C LEU A 89 -0.47 -11.33 0.30
N LYS A 90 -1.12 -12.33 0.92
CA LYS A 90 -1.41 -13.62 0.28
C LYS A 90 -2.42 -13.47 -0.86
N ALA A 91 -3.46 -12.65 -0.69
CA ALA A 91 -4.51 -12.43 -1.69
C ALA A 91 -4.05 -11.54 -2.86
N ALA A 92 -3.04 -10.70 -2.67
CA ALA A 92 -2.54 -9.76 -3.66
C ALA A 92 -2.03 -10.44 -4.94
N LYS A 93 -2.31 -9.82 -6.11
CA LYS A 93 -1.90 -10.33 -7.44
C LYS A 93 -1.12 -9.30 -8.26
N GLY A 94 -0.85 -8.11 -7.67
CA GLY A 94 -0.19 -7.01 -8.35
C GLY A 94 1.33 -7.17 -8.48
N ASP A 95 1.95 -6.17 -9.10
CA ASP A 95 3.40 -6.01 -9.16
C ASP A 95 3.92 -5.31 -7.88
N ILE A 96 3.10 -4.38 -7.34
CA ILE A 96 3.40 -3.54 -6.18
C ILE A 96 2.34 -3.80 -5.11
N PHE A 97 2.76 -3.86 -3.85
CA PHE A 97 1.89 -4.03 -2.69
C PHE A 97 1.99 -2.84 -1.75
N ALA A 98 0.87 -2.45 -1.17
CA ALA A 98 0.81 -1.45 -0.11
C ALA A 98 -0.32 -1.76 0.87
N VAL A 99 -0.16 -1.29 2.11
CA VAL A 99 -1.21 -1.31 3.12
C VAL A 99 -1.73 0.11 3.33
N LEU A 100 -3.04 0.27 3.36
CA LEU A 100 -3.72 1.50 3.73
C LEU A 100 -4.76 1.18 4.79
N SER A 101 -4.55 1.67 6.01
CA SER A 101 -5.51 1.47 7.12
C SER A 101 -6.86 2.10 6.82
N SER A 102 -7.93 1.56 7.40
CA SER A 102 -9.30 1.95 7.09
C SER A 102 -9.70 3.37 7.52
N ASP A 103 -8.84 4.06 8.26
CA ASP A 103 -8.98 5.47 8.67
C ASP A 103 -8.02 6.43 7.96
N ASP A 104 -7.17 5.89 7.07
CA ASP A 104 -6.25 6.63 6.23
C ASP A 104 -6.81 6.83 4.81
N TYR A 105 -6.21 7.74 4.05
CA TYR A 105 -6.58 7.98 2.64
C TYR A 105 -5.41 8.48 1.81
N TYR A 106 -5.42 8.11 0.53
CA TYR A 106 -4.45 8.61 -0.43
C TYR A 106 -4.84 9.97 -0.99
N TYR A 107 -3.85 10.82 -1.23
CA TYR A 107 -4.03 12.01 -2.06
C TYR A 107 -4.26 11.64 -3.52
N LYS A 108 -4.89 12.57 -4.26
CA LYS A 108 -5.07 12.44 -5.71
C LYS A 108 -3.72 12.21 -6.39
N ASN A 109 -3.72 11.35 -7.40
CA ASN A 109 -2.53 11.04 -8.22
C ASN A 109 -1.42 10.21 -7.55
N THR A 110 -1.61 9.70 -6.33
CA THR A 110 -0.63 8.86 -5.63
C THR A 110 -0.19 7.67 -6.48
N PHE A 111 -1.11 6.93 -7.09
CA PHE A 111 -0.77 5.72 -7.86
C PHE A 111 0.01 6.04 -9.14
N ASN A 112 -0.24 7.16 -9.81
CA ASN A 112 0.58 7.60 -10.94
C ASN A 112 2.02 7.90 -10.51
N ILE A 113 2.18 8.57 -9.36
CA ILE A 113 3.50 8.87 -8.81
C ILE A 113 4.24 7.58 -8.48
N VAL A 114 3.60 6.65 -7.77
CA VAL A 114 4.17 5.34 -7.41
C VAL A 114 4.60 4.59 -8.67
N ASN A 115 3.70 4.45 -9.66
CA ASN A 115 4.02 3.76 -10.91
C ASN A 115 5.20 4.43 -11.66
N LYS A 116 5.26 5.75 -11.71
CA LYS A 116 6.36 6.51 -12.33
C LYS A 116 7.69 6.21 -11.65
N TYR A 117 7.73 6.20 -10.31
CA TYR A 117 8.97 5.92 -9.57
C TYR A 117 9.47 4.49 -9.80
N PHE A 118 8.60 3.47 -9.73
CA PHE A 118 9.02 2.09 -9.99
C PHE A 118 9.46 1.85 -11.45
N ASN A 119 8.93 2.62 -12.41
CA ASN A 119 9.39 2.55 -13.79
C ASN A 119 10.72 3.28 -14.01
N ASN A 120 10.89 4.47 -13.45
CA ASN A 120 12.10 5.28 -13.62
C ASN A 120 13.29 4.69 -12.85
N PHE A 121 13.02 3.95 -11.76
CA PHE A 121 14.05 3.35 -10.92
C PHE A 121 13.79 1.83 -10.76
N PRO A 122 13.99 1.03 -11.82
CA PRO A 122 13.61 -0.40 -11.81
C PRO A 122 14.38 -1.24 -10.78
N LYS A 123 15.51 -0.75 -10.27
CA LYS A 123 16.32 -1.41 -9.25
C LYS A 123 15.78 -1.24 -7.83
N ILE A 124 14.92 -0.25 -7.55
CA ILE A 124 14.34 -0.10 -6.21
C ILE A 124 13.39 -1.27 -5.91
N ASN A 125 13.36 -1.69 -4.67
CA ASN A 125 12.44 -2.74 -4.20
C ASN A 125 11.23 -2.15 -3.49
N PHE A 126 11.38 -0.98 -2.91
CA PHE A 126 10.32 -0.27 -2.18
C PHE A 126 10.45 1.25 -2.35
N LEU A 127 9.39 1.95 -1.95
CA LEU A 127 9.26 3.41 -2.00
C LEU A 127 8.55 3.88 -0.73
N PHE A 128 9.06 4.94 -0.12
CA PHE A 128 8.34 5.68 0.92
C PHE A 128 7.86 7.02 0.38
N GLY A 129 6.57 7.28 0.50
CA GLY A 129 5.94 8.57 0.26
C GLY A 129 5.88 9.42 1.54
N ALA A 130 5.74 10.74 1.39
CA ALA A 130 5.43 11.62 2.52
C ALA A 130 4.02 11.33 3.05
N THR A 131 3.85 11.38 4.37
CA THR A 131 2.55 11.19 5.04
C THR A 131 2.21 12.44 5.85
N GLN A 132 1.01 12.98 5.65
CA GLN A 132 0.49 14.07 6.45
C GLN A 132 -0.33 13.51 7.61
N MET A 133 0.06 13.86 8.83
CA MET A 133 -0.67 13.50 10.04
C MET A 133 -1.85 14.43 10.29
N ARG A 134 -2.81 13.99 11.11
CA ARG A 134 -4.04 14.74 11.44
C ARG A 134 -3.78 16.17 11.93
N TRP A 135 -2.67 16.39 12.65
CA TRP A 135 -2.25 17.68 13.19
C TRP A 135 -1.33 18.48 12.26
N GLY A 136 -1.30 18.15 10.97
CA GLY A 136 -0.56 18.91 9.96
C GLY A 136 0.93 18.57 9.83
N ILE A 137 1.47 17.68 10.65
CA ILE A 137 2.87 17.26 10.52
C ILE A 137 3.01 16.38 9.27
N ILE A 138 3.99 16.73 8.43
CA ILE A 138 4.34 15.95 7.25
C ILE A 138 5.60 15.14 7.57
N HIS A 139 5.46 13.82 7.60
CA HIS A 139 6.58 12.91 7.70
C HIS A 139 7.17 12.68 6.30
N LYS A 140 8.39 13.17 6.08
CA LYS A 140 9.17 12.97 4.85
C LYS A 140 10.33 12.03 5.11
N TYR A 141 10.70 11.30 4.08
CA TYR A 141 11.94 10.51 4.10
C TYR A 141 13.16 11.40 4.35
N LYS A 142 14.01 11.03 5.30
CA LYS A 142 15.27 11.69 5.63
C LYS A 142 16.39 10.65 5.64
N PRO A 143 17.12 10.50 4.52
CA PRO A 143 18.14 9.45 4.38
C PRO A 143 19.24 9.50 5.46
N GLU A 144 19.58 10.71 5.92
CA GLU A 144 20.57 10.92 6.99
C GLU A 144 20.15 10.35 8.35
N LYS A 145 18.84 10.13 8.57
CA LYS A 145 18.32 9.57 9.82
C LYS A 145 18.30 8.04 9.84
N ILE A 146 18.38 7.37 8.71
CA ILE A 146 18.36 5.89 8.65
C ILE A 146 19.60 5.29 9.33
N LYS A 147 20.77 5.96 9.25
CA LYS A 147 22.03 5.44 9.81
C LYS A 147 22.13 5.54 11.33
N TRP A 148 21.31 6.34 12.01
CA TRP A 148 21.55 6.72 13.41
C TRP A 148 20.36 6.52 14.34
N SER A 149 19.18 6.29 13.86
CA SER A 149 18.04 6.10 14.73
C SER A 149 17.65 4.64 14.79
N PHE A 150 17.88 4.03 15.92
CA PHE A 150 17.24 2.77 16.28
C PHE A 150 15.75 2.83 15.94
N GLY A 151 15.39 2.37 14.73
CA GLY A 151 14.03 2.13 14.35
C GLY A 151 13.12 3.36 14.12
N PHE A 152 13.66 4.54 13.83
CA PHE A 152 12.80 5.63 13.38
C PHE A 152 12.56 5.54 11.87
N TYR A 153 11.37 5.05 11.51
CA TYR A 153 10.89 5.18 10.15
C TYR A 153 10.67 6.64 9.85
N THR A 154 11.11 7.01 8.71
CA THR A 154 10.95 8.36 8.19
C THR A 154 9.54 8.59 7.69
N THR A 155 8.71 7.55 7.66
CA THR A 155 7.29 7.64 7.24
C THR A 155 6.45 6.58 7.96
N THR A 156 5.15 6.72 7.84
CA THR A 156 4.17 5.77 8.35
C THR A 156 3.81 4.75 7.29
N THR A 157 3.25 3.63 7.69
CA THR A 157 2.83 2.52 6.81
C THR A 157 2.01 2.97 5.59
N PRO A 158 1.08 3.94 5.65
CA PRO A 158 0.33 4.40 4.47
C PRO A 158 1.17 4.94 3.32
N GLY A 159 2.38 5.43 3.60
CA GLY A 159 3.32 5.90 2.57
C GLY A 159 4.19 4.81 1.96
N PHE A 160 4.11 3.58 2.43
CA PHE A 160 4.98 2.49 2.01
C PHE A 160 4.42 1.67 0.86
N PHE A 161 5.23 1.49 -0.19
CA PHE A 161 4.94 0.66 -1.36
C PHE A 161 6.15 -0.24 -1.63
N ILE A 162 5.92 -1.53 -1.86
CA ILE A 162 6.97 -2.53 -2.08
C ILE A 162 6.62 -3.40 -3.29
N LYS A 163 7.62 -3.90 -4.02
CA LYS A 163 7.38 -4.96 -4.99
C LYS A 163 6.79 -6.18 -4.30
N LEU A 164 5.66 -6.68 -4.77
CA LEU A 164 4.94 -7.80 -4.15
C LEU A 164 5.83 -9.04 -3.97
N LYS A 165 6.68 -9.33 -4.96
CA LYS A 165 7.63 -10.44 -4.89
C LYS A 165 8.61 -10.32 -3.72
N ASP A 166 9.06 -9.10 -3.42
CA ASP A 166 10.03 -8.87 -2.35
C ASP A 166 9.34 -8.93 -0.97
N ALA A 167 8.12 -8.38 -0.85
CA ALA A 167 7.31 -8.53 0.36
C ALA A 167 7.05 -10.01 0.71
N ARG A 168 6.78 -10.84 -0.29
CA ARG A 168 6.60 -12.29 -0.12
C ARG A 168 7.89 -13.00 0.24
N LYS A 169 9.03 -12.60 -0.35
CA LYS A 169 10.35 -13.17 -0.04
C LYS A 169 10.75 -12.90 1.42
N ILE A 170 10.40 -11.74 1.97
CA ILE A 170 10.61 -11.39 3.40
C ILE A 170 9.76 -12.27 4.31
N GLY A 171 8.64 -12.82 3.82
CA GLY A 171 7.76 -13.72 4.57
C GLY A 171 6.60 -13.01 5.29
N GLY A 172 6.37 -11.73 5.00
CA GLY A 172 5.31 -10.94 5.62
C GLY A 172 5.64 -10.48 7.03
N TRP A 173 4.61 -10.09 7.77
CA TRP A 173 4.72 -9.51 9.12
C TRP A 173 4.66 -10.60 10.20
N SER A 174 5.56 -10.53 11.18
CA SER A 174 5.63 -11.47 12.29
C SER A 174 4.41 -11.33 13.21
N LEU A 175 3.75 -12.44 13.51
CA LEU A 175 2.64 -12.47 14.49
C LEU A 175 3.13 -12.57 15.94
N LYS A 176 4.45 -12.67 16.16
CA LYS A 176 5.04 -12.68 17.51
C LYS A 176 4.91 -11.34 18.22
N TYR A 177 4.85 -10.25 17.45
CA TYR A 177 4.77 -8.89 17.98
C TYR A 177 3.33 -8.37 17.87
N LYS A 178 2.75 -7.94 18.98
CA LYS A 178 1.43 -7.28 19.01
C LYS A 178 1.47 -5.89 18.38
N SER A 179 2.62 -5.21 18.50
CA SER A 179 2.95 -3.92 17.90
C SER A 179 4.36 -4.00 17.33
N SER A 180 4.70 -3.10 16.41
CA SER A 180 6.05 -2.97 15.86
C SER A 180 6.54 -4.14 14.98
N SER A 181 5.64 -5.00 14.45
CA SER A 181 6.03 -6.00 13.45
C SER A 181 6.39 -5.37 12.10
N ASP A 182 5.97 -4.16 11.84
CA ASP A 182 6.45 -3.33 10.75
C ASP A 182 7.96 -3.05 10.87
N TYR A 183 8.48 -2.84 12.08
CA TYR A 183 9.93 -2.71 12.31
C TYR A 183 10.69 -4.00 11.94
N ASP A 184 10.20 -5.16 12.38
CA ASP A 184 10.79 -6.45 12.03
C ASP A 184 10.77 -6.68 10.50
N PHE A 185 9.67 -6.32 9.85
CA PHE A 185 9.54 -6.43 8.40
C PHE A 185 10.54 -5.54 7.66
N PHE A 186 10.66 -4.28 8.06
CA PHE A 186 11.60 -3.36 7.43
C PHE A 186 13.07 -3.69 7.74
N TYR A 187 13.36 -4.24 8.91
CA TYR A 187 14.72 -4.68 9.24
C TYR A 187 15.22 -5.84 8.34
N LYS A 188 14.28 -6.63 7.81
CA LYS A 188 14.57 -7.76 6.90
C LYS A 188 14.68 -7.36 5.43
N MET A 189 14.40 -6.10 5.08
CA MET A 189 14.54 -5.58 3.70
C MET A 189 15.99 -5.28 3.34
#